data_cfbc996047c0d51200aa5612a9ca2807
#
_entry.id   cfbc996047c0d51200aa5612a9ca2807
#
_cell.length_a   1.000
_cell.length_b   1.000
_cell.length_c   1.000
_cell.angle_alpha   90.00
_cell.angle_beta   90.00
_cell.angle_gamma   90.00
#
_symmetry.space_group_name_H-M   'P 1'
#
loop_
_entity.id
_entity.type
_entity.pdbx_description
1 polymer ?
#
loop_
_entity_poly.entity_id
_entity_poly.type
_entity_poly.pdbx_seq_one_letter_code
_entity_poly.pdbx_strand_id
1 'polypeptide(L)' 'MTGQYILSDYLDRALSQAEYDKLEDDTFFGRIPSCKGVVAFAASLRECEDELRSVLEDWVLVGLKLGHDLPIMNN' A
#
# COMPACT_ATOMS: atom_id res chain seq x y z
N MET A 1 -6.99 -3.06 -23.09
CA MET A 1 -8.03 -3.57 -22.24
C MET A 1 -7.48 -4.14 -20.94
N THR A 2 -6.60 -5.10 -21.06
CA THR A 2 -6.03 -5.75 -19.91
C THR A 2 -5.14 -4.82 -19.09
N GLY A 3 -4.54 -3.80 -19.71
CA GLY A 3 -3.67 -2.88 -19.01
C GLY A 3 -4.35 -2.10 -17.88
N GLN A 4 -5.64 -1.84 -18.03
CA GLN A 4 -6.38 -1.12 -17.02
C GLN A 4 -6.54 -1.91 -15.74
N TYR A 5 -6.70 -3.21 -15.90
CA TYR A 5 -6.91 -4.09 -14.74
C TYR A 5 -5.62 -4.37 -13.99
N ILE A 6 -4.51 -4.36 -14.71
CA ILE A 6 -3.23 -4.72 -14.12
C ILE A 6 -2.88 -3.82 -12.94
N LEU A 7 -3.01 -2.51 -13.10
CA LEU A 7 -2.66 -1.59 -12.02
C LEU A 7 -3.61 -1.71 -10.83
N SER A 8 -4.91 -1.77 -11.11
CA SER A 8 -5.90 -1.93 -10.04
C SER A 8 -5.70 -3.23 -9.30
N ASP A 9 -5.44 -4.31 -10.04
CA ASP A 9 -5.19 -5.62 -9.45
C ASP A 9 -3.93 -5.60 -8.60
N TYR A 10 -2.89 -4.91 -9.07
CA TYR A 10 -1.65 -4.77 -8.31
C TYR A 10 -1.90 -4.08 -6.98
N LEU A 11 -2.65 -2.98 -6.98
CA LEU A 11 -2.98 -2.26 -5.76
C LEU A 11 -3.76 -3.14 -4.78
N ASP A 12 -4.75 -3.87 -5.29
CA ASP A 12 -5.55 -4.75 -4.46
C ASP A 12 -4.72 -5.86 -3.84
N ARG A 13 -3.82 -6.45 -4.62
CA ARG A 13 -2.95 -7.52 -4.12
C ARG A 13 -1.96 -7.00 -3.08
N ALA A 14 -1.39 -5.84 -3.34
CA ALA A 14 -0.47 -5.22 -2.39
C ALA A 14 -1.16 -4.93 -1.07
N LEU A 15 -2.37 -4.36 -1.14
CA LEU A 15 -3.13 -4.04 0.06
C LEU A 15 -3.56 -5.29 0.83
N SER A 16 -3.80 -6.39 0.13
CA SER A 16 -4.15 -7.65 0.79
C SER A 16 -3.00 -8.20 1.63
N GLN A 17 -1.78 -7.77 1.37
CA GLN A 17 -0.60 -8.19 2.12
C GLN A 17 -0.24 -7.22 3.24
N ALA A 18 -1.01 -6.15 3.40
CA ALA A 18 -0.73 -5.15 4.42
C ALA A 18 -0.85 -5.73 5.82
N GLU A 19 -0.01 -5.24 6.70
CA GLU A 19 -0.02 -5.62 8.11
C GLU A 19 -0.32 -4.37 8.93
N TYR A 20 -1.15 -4.53 9.95
CA TYR A 20 -1.58 -3.42 10.80
C TYR A 20 -1.32 -3.76 12.25
N ASP A 21 -0.80 -2.78 13.00
CA ASP A 21 -0.56 -2.91 14.43
C ASP A 21 -1.21 -1.74 15.15
N LYS A 22 -1.78 -2.04 16.32
CA LYS A 22 -2.28 -1.00 17.20
C LYS A 22 -1.14 -0.60 18.14
N LEU A 23 -0.85 0.69 18.19
CA LEU A 23 0.23 1.22 18.99
C LEU A 23 -0.24 1.55 20.41
N GLU A 24 0.70 1.83 21.30
CA GLU A 24 0.39 2.07 22.71
C GLU A 24 -0.51 3.26 22.93
N ASP A 25 -0.45 4.25 22.04
CA ASP A 25 -1.28 5.45 22.14
C ASP A 25 -2.63 5.29 21.44
N ASP A 26 -3.01 4.06 21.14
CA ASP A 26 -4.28 3.71 20.46
C ASP A 26 -4.35 4.16 19.00
N THR A 27 -3.26 4.60 18.42
CA THR A 27 -3.21 4.82 16.98
C THR A 27 -2.85 3.51 16.27
N PHE A 28 -3.02 3.50 14.96
CA PHE A 28 -2.73 2.32 14.14
C PHE A 28 -1.59 2.61 13.18
N PHE A 29 -0.77 1.60 12.97
CA PHE A 29 0.34 1.64 12.02
C PHE A 29 0.08 0.56 10.98
N GLY A 30 0.19 0.93 9.69
CA GLY A 30 0.04 -0.01 8.59
C GLY A 30 1.26 0.00 7.72
N ARG A 31 1.58 -1.14 7.15
CA ARG A 31 2.70 -1.27 6.23
C ARG A 31 2.45 -2.40 5.25
N ILE A 32 3.17 -2.35 4.13
CA ILE A 32 3.16 -3.43 3.15
C ILE A 32 4.59 -3.96 3.06
N PRO A 33 4.86 -5.17 3.55
CA PRO A 33 6.25 -5.67 3.63
C PRO A 33 6.97 -5.69 2.28
N SER A 34 6.25 -5.97 1.19
CA SER A 34 6.85 -6.02 -0.15
C SER A 34 7.18 -4.65 -0.72
N CYS A 35 6.58 -3.61 -0.18
CA CYS A 35 6.73 -2.25 -0.69
C CYS A 35 7.37 -1.39 0.40
N LYS A 36 8.69 -1.43 0.47
CA LYS A 36 9.41 -0.68 1.51
C LYS A 36 9.13 0.81 1.36
N GLY A 37 8.83 1.44 2.47
CA GLY A 37 8.50 2.86 2.49
C GLY A 37 7.02 3.15 2.38
N VAL A 38 6.20 2.15 2.10
CA VAL A 38 4.74 2.33 2.09
C VAL A 38 4.23 2.03 3.50
N VAL A 39 4.06 3.09 4.28
CA VAL A 39 3.60 3.00 5.66
C VAL A 39 2.56 4.07 5.91
N ALA A 40 1.71 3.84 6.90
CA ALA A 40 0.67 4.79 7.27
C ALA A 40 0.41 4.72 8.76
N PHE A 41 -0.04 5.86 9.31
CA PHE A 41 -0.46 5.97 10.72
C PHE A 41 -1.80 6.68 10.74
N ALA A 42 -2.70 6.23 11.60
CA ALA A 42 -4.00 6.89 11.72
C ALA A 42 -4.62 6.58 13.08
N ALA A 43 -5.65 7.34 13.42
CA ALA A 43 -6.34 7.18 14.69
C ALA A 43 -7.27 5.97 14.73
N SER A 44 -7.68 5.46 13.56
CA SER A 44 -8.52 4.28 13.48
C SER A 44 -7.98 3.34 12.40
N LEU A 45 -8.37 2.07 12.48
CA LEU A 45 -7.93 1.09 11.50
C LEU A 45 -8.42 1.47 10.09
N ARG A 46 -9.65 1.91 9.98
CA ARG A 46 -10.21 2.29 8.69
C ARG A 46 -9.44 3.45 8.07
N GLU A 47 -9.14 4.46 8.87
CA GLU A 47 -8.35 5.60 8.40
C GLU A 47 -6.96 5.16 8.01
N CYS A 48 -6.37 4.23 8.76
CA CYS A 48 -5.06 3.69 8.44
C CYS A 48 -5.08 2.95 7.11
N GLU A 49 -6.12 2.18 6.85
CA GLU A 49 -6.27 1.48 5.57
C GLU A 49 -6.38 2.47 4.42
N ASP A 50 -7.20 3.51 4.59
CA ASP A 50 -7.38 4.53 3.56
C ASP A 50 -6.08 5.28 3.29
N GLU A 51 -5.37 5.63 4.35
CA GLU A 51 -4.11 6.33 4.23
C GLU A 51 -3.06 5.45 3.55
N LEU A 52 -3.00 4.18 3.92
CA LEU A 52 -2.05 3.26 3.32
C LEU A 52 -2.30 3.09 1.82
N ARG A 53 -3.57 3.02 1.42
CA ARG A 53 -3.91 2.95 0.01
C ARG A 53 -3.44 4.19 -0.74
N SER A 54 -3.64 5.36 -0.15
CA SER A 54 -3.23 6.62 -0.76
C SER A 54 -1.70 6.68 -0.92
N VAL A 55 -0.97 6.28 0.11
CA VAL A 55 0.50 6.24 0.06
C VAL A 55 0.96 5.26 -1.01
N LEU A 56 0.33 4.10 -1.08
CA LEU A 56 0.68 3.09 -2.08
C LEU A 56 0.45 3.60 -3.50
N GLU A 57 -0.67 4.28 -3.73
CA GLU A 57 -0.97 4.83 -5.04
C GLU A 57 0.11 5.82 -5.49
N ASP A 58 0.51 6.71 -4.58
CA ASP A 58 1.57 7.67 -4.87
C ASP A 58 2.89 6.96 -5.12
N TRP A 59 3.21 5.95 -4.31
CA TRP A 59 4.45 5.19 -4.44
C TRP A 59 4.53 4.50 -5.80
N VAL A 60 3.43 3.90 -6.25
CA VAL A 60 3.38 3.22 -7.54
C VAL A 60 3.53 4.22 -8.68
N LEU A 61 2.85 5.36 -8.60
CA LEU A 61 2.94 6.39 -9.64
C LEU A 61 4.36 6.94 -9.77
N VAL A 62 5.00 7.21 -8.65
CA VAL A 62 6.38 7.70 -8.66
C VAL A 62 7.31 6.64 -9.23
N GLY A 63 7.13 5.39 -8.83
CA GLY A 63 7.94 4.30 -9.36
C GLY A 63 7.83 4.16 -10.86
N LEU A 64 6.60 4.25 -11.38
CA LEU A 64 6.37 4.16 -12.82
C LEU A 64 7.00 5.34 -13.55
N LYS A 65 6.88 6.54 -12.99
CA LYS A 65 7.46 7.74 -13.60
C LYS A 65 8.98 7.67 -13.68
N LEU A 66 9.60 7.09 -12.67
CA LEU A 66 11.04 6.98 -12.60
C LEU A 66 11.57 5.73 -13.32
N GLY A 67 10.68 4.90 -13.84
CA GLY A 67 11.08 3.68 -14.54
C GLY A 67 11.55 2.57 -13.62
N HIS A 68 11.21 2.64 -12.34
CA HIS A 68 11.58 1.59 -11.39
C HIS A 68 10.71 0.35 -11.59
N ASP A 69 11.29 -0.81 -11.36
CA ASP A 69 10.53 -2.05 -11.34
C ASP A 69 9.72 -2.12 -10.06
N LEU A 70 8.44 -2.50 -10.19
CA LEU A 70 7.58 -2.69 -9.03
C LEU A 70 7.75 -4.10 -8.48
N PRO A 71 7.67 -4.26 -7.14
CA PRO A 71 7.73 -5.60 -6.55
C PRO A 71 6.62 -6.49 -7.07
N ILE A 72 6.91 -7.78 -7.21
CA ILE A 72 5.92 -8.75 -7.64
C ILE A 72 5.06 -9.12 -6.43
N MET A 73 3.74 -9.03 -6.62
CA MET A 73 2.79 -9.40 -5.57
C MET A 73 2.30 -10.82 -5.82
N ASN A 74 2.72 -11.72 -4.95
CA ASN A 74 2.27 -13.11 -5.01
C ASN A 74 1.18 -13.34 -3.98
N ASN A 75 0.20 -14.11 -4.38
CA ASN A 75 -0.88 -14.48 -3.46
C ASN A 75 -0.55 -15.76 -2.71
#